data_12269cc9648a9e7c6eab3b313b0e9847
#
_entry.id   12269cc9648a9e7c6eab3b313b0e9847
#
_cell.length_a   1.000
_cell.length_b   1.000
_cell.length_c   1.000
_cell.angle_alpha   90.00
_cell.angle_beta   90.00
_cell.angle_gamma   90.00
#
_symmetry.space_group_name_H-M   'P 1'
#
loop_
_entity.id
_entity.type
_entity.pdbx_description
1 polymer ?
#
loop_
_entity_poly.entity_id
_entity_poly.type
_entity_poly.pdbx_seq_one_letter_code
_entity_poly.pdbx_strand_id
1 'polypeptide(L)'
;MTMESARSYDVLVLGGGNAALCAALTAREIGRSVLMLEWAPKHSRGGNSRHVRNLRCMHDAPADVLTDSYPEEEYWQDLLKVTGGQTSEELARMTIRATADCRGWMIRHGARFQPALGGTLHVSRTNAFFLGGGKALLNAYYRSAEALGVEIRYDCEVVDLAIDDGRFTSATVIEEGERREIRAKTVVAAAGGFESNLAWLKEAWGPVADNFLIRGTPYNMGRVLRVLIDRGAKSIGDPKQGHSVAIDARAPKFDGGICTRVDCVSLGIVVNADAQRFYDEGEDFWPKRYAIWGRLVAGQPDQIGYSIIDVKSMGRFMPPVFPPVKANSIPELAKALGLDPAALEATVSSFNRAVRPGNFDHTVLDDCGTEGLAPPKTHWARTIDTPPYFAYPLRPGITFTYLGVTVNAKAQVIMNDGKPAPNIFAAGEIMAGNVLGKGYLAGIGMSIGTTFGRIAGEQAARHAAH
;
A
#
# COMPACT_ATOMS: atom_id res chain seq x y z
N MET A 1 -17.87 -34.51 -18.96
CA MET A 1 -16.51 -33.97 -18.97
C MET A 1 -16.10 -33.77 -20.44
N THR A 2 -16.36 -32.63 -21.01
CA THR A 2 -15.86 -32.26 -22.34
C THR A 2 -14.36 -31.97 -22.16
N MET A 3 -13.55 -32.86 -22.74
CA MET A 3 -12.10 -32.65 -22.88
C MET A 3 -11.89 -31.54 -23.92
N GLU A 4 -11.93 -30.27 -23.48
CA GLU A 4 -11.27 -29.23 -24.23
C GLU A 4 -9.76 -29.57 -24.21
N SER A 5 -9.17 -29.76 -25.38
CA SER A 5 -7.73 -30.07 -25.55
C SER A 5 -6.96 -29.10 -24.67
N ALA A 6 -6.32 -29.61 -23.63
CA ALA A 6 -5.70 -28.81 -22.56
C ALA A 6 -4.61 -27.89 -23.12
N ARG A 7 -5.00 -26.69 -23.53
CA ARG A 7 -4.04 -25.67 -23.95
C ARG A 7 -3.12 -25.38 -22.77
N SER A 8 -1.85 -25.69 -22.92
CA SER A 8 -0.81 -25.37 -21.93
C SER A 8 -0.21 -24.02 -22.26
N TYR A 9 -0.08 -23.16 -21.25
CA TYR A 9 0.57 -21.85 -21.36
C TYR A 9 2.04 -21.94 -20.93
N ASP A 10 2.88 -21.07 -21.47
CA ASP A 10 4.25 -20.94 -20.98
C ASP A 10 4.26 -20.31 -19.58
N VAL A 11 3.48 -19.23 -19.38
CA VAL A 11 3.43 -18.48 -18.12
C VAL A 11 1.97 -18.26 -17.70
N LEU A 12 1.64 -18.68 -16.48
CA LEU A 12 0.40 -18.38 -15.80
C LEU A 12 0.65 -17.26 -14.78
N VAL A 13 -0.11 -16.16 -14.89
CA VAL A 13 -0.02 -15.03 -13.95
C VAL A 13 -1.27 -14.97 -13.09
N LEU A 14 -1.13 -15.01 -11.78
CA LEU A 14 -2.23 -15.00 -10.82
C LEU A 14 -2.40 -13.59 -10.23
N GLY A 15 -3.53 -12.96 -10.53
CA GLY A 15 -3.87 -11.59 -10.17
C GLY A 15 -3.89 -10.63 -11.35
N GLY A 16 -4.42 -9.43 -11.15
CA GLY A 16 -4.57 -8.39 -12.19
C GLY A 16 -4.06 -7.01 -11.77
N GLY A 17 -3.31 -6.93 -10.65
CA GLY A 17 -2.71 -5.69 -10.16
C GLY A 17 -1.44 -5.28 -10.92
N ASN A 18 -0.77 -4.23 -10.44
CA ASN A 18 0.45 -3.70 -11.06
C ASN A 18 1.53 -4.78 -11.27
N ALA A 19 1.84 -5.58 -10.26
CA ALA A 19 2.88 -6.61 -10.35
C ALA A 19 2.52 -7.69 -11.38
N ALA A 20 1.25 -8.13 -11.40
CA ALA A 20 0.75 -9.11 -12.35
C ALA A 20 0.85 -8.62 -13.79
N LEU A 21 0.41 -7.39 -14.04
CA LEU A 21 0.49 -6.78 -15.37
C LEU A 21 1.95 -6.55 -15.82
N CYS A 22 2.84 -6.13 -14.91
CA CYS A 22 4.27 -6.03 -15.22
C CYS A 22 4.87 -7.39 -15.59
N ALA A 23 4.49 -8.47 -14.89
CA ALA A 23 4.95 -9.82 -15.20
C ALA A 23 4.41 -10.31 -16.55
N ALA A 24 3.11 -10.13 -16.79
CA ALA A 24 2.45 -10.56 -18.03
C ALA A 24 3.02 -9.83 -19.26
N LEU A 25 3.18 -8.51 -19.19
CA LEU A 25 3.74 -7.68 -20.25
C LEU A 25 5.18 -8.11 -20.55
N THR A 26 6.03 -8.23 -19.53
CA THR A 26 7.44 -8.62 -19.72
C THR A 26 7.56 -10.03 -20.30
N ALA A 27 6.79 -11.01 -19.80
CA ALA A 27 6.83 -12.37 -20.34
C ALA A 27 6.34 -12.40 -21.81
N ARG A 28 5.36 -11.60 -22.15
CA ARG A 28 4.83 -11.52 -23.53
C ARG A 28 5.79 -10.83 -24.48
N GLU A 29 6.50 -9.78 -24.05
CA GLU A 29 7.56 -9.13 -24.84
C GLU A 29 8.70 -10.10 -25.20
N ILE A 30 8.96 -11.10 -24.35
CA ILE A 30 9.92 -12.19 -24.63
C ILE A 30 9.33 -13.29 -25.55
N GLY A 31 8.08 -13.15 -25.98
CA GLY A 31 7.44 -14.03 -26.95
C GLY A 31 6.77 -15.28 -26.36
N ARG A 32 6.49 -15.32 -25.05
CA ARG A 32 5.81 -16.45 -24.40
C ARG A 32 4.29 -16.36 -24.49
N SER A 33 3.62 -17.51 -24.49
CA SER A 33 2.16 -17.55 -24.29
C SER A 33 1.86 -17.28 -22.82
N VAL A 34 1.00 -16.27 -22.56
CA VAL A 34 0.66 -15.81 -21.21
C VAL A 34 -0.83 -15.85 -21.00
N LEU A 35 -1.25 -16.50 -19.93
CA LEU A 35 -2.60 -16.40 -19.37
C LEU A 35 -2.55 -15.65 -18.04
N MET A 36 -3.37 -14.63 -17.88
CA MET A 36 -3.55 -13.89 -16.64
C MET A 36 -4.94 -14.14 -16.07
N LEU A 37 -5.01 -14.49 -14.77
CA LEU A 37 -6.26 -14.79 -14.06
C LEU A 37 -6.54 -13.69 -13.05
N GLU A 38 -7.65 -12.98 -13.21
CA GLU A 38 -8.14 -11.96 -12.29
C GLU A 38 -9.47 -12.43 -11.67
N TRP A 39 -9.51 -12.50 -10.35
CA TRP A 39 -10.74 -12.89 -9.66
C TRP A 39 -11.82 -11.81 -9.73
N ALA A 40 -11.43 -10.54 -9.69
CA ALA A 40 -12.39 -9.46 -9.82
C ALA A 40 -13.03 -9.39 -11.21
N PRO A 41 -14.31 -9.00 -11.31
CA PRO A 41 -14.92 -8.71 -12.59
C PRO A 41 -14.20 -7.55 -13.30
N LYS A 42 -14.29 -7.51 -14.61
CA LYS A 42 -13.56 -6.56 -15.47
C LYS A 42 -13.65 -5.10 -14.99
N HIS A 43 -14.80 -4.65 -14.49
CA HIS A 43 -15.01 -3.28 -14.02
C HIS A 43 -14.31 -2.99 -12.67
N SER A 44 -14.01 -4.03 -11.89
CA SER A 44 -13.33 -3.96 -10.58
C SER A 44 -11.89 -4.47 -10.58
N ARG A 45 -11.37 -4.86 -11.76
CA ARG A 45 -10.02 -5.41 -11.95
C ARG A 45 -8.92 -4.52 -11.41
N GLY A 46 -7.80 -5.13 -11.06
CA GLY A 46 -6.55 -4.42 -10.77
C GLY A 46 -6.17 -4.32 -9.29
N GLY A 47 -6.89 -5.01 -8.42
CA GLY A 47 -6.56 -5.06 -7.00
C GLY A 47 -6.41 -3.66 -6.36
N ASN A 48 -5.58 -3.54 -5.34
CA ASN A 48 -5.33 -2.26 -4.66
C ASN A 48 -4.48 -1.28 -5.49
N SER A 49 -3.87 -1.75 -6.58
CA SER A 49 -3.15 -0.85 -7.50
C SER A 49 -4.05 0.20 -8.16
N ARG A 50 -5.40 0.01 -8.17
CA ARG A 50 -6.35 1.04 -8.63
C ARG A 50 -6.35 2.30 -7.75
N HIS A 51 -5.94 2.17 -6.48
CA HIS A 51 -5.98 3.24 -5.49
C HIS A 51 -4.63 3.94 -5.29
N VAL A 52 -3.60 3.59 -6.07
CA VAL A 52 -2.29 4.23 -5.97
C VAL A 52 -2.25 5.60 -6.63
N ARG A 53 -1.35 6.47 -6.16
CA ARG A 53 -1.14 7.81 -6.73
C ARG A 53 0.20 7.98 -7.41
N ASN A 54 1.22 7.29 -6.94
CA ASN A 54 2.60 7.59 -7.29
C ASN A 54 3.49 6.35 -7.22
N LEU A 55 4.65 6.49 -7.87
CA LEU A 55 5.79 5.59 -7.81
C LEU A 55 6.95 6.33 -7.14
N ARG A 56 7.63 5.72 -6.17
CA ARG A 56 8.86 6.25 -5.61
C ARG A 56 10.03 5.90 -6.52
N CYS A 57 10.84 6.90 -6.89
CA CYS A 57 11.89 6.75 -7.90
C CYS A 57 13.23 7.24 -7.40
N MET A 58 14.26 6.41 -7.53
CA MET A 58 15.66 6.84 -7.48
C MET A 58 16.00 7.62 -8.74
N HIS A 59 16.72 8.73 -8.61
CA HIS A 59 17.24 9.54 -9.73
C HIS A 59 18.36 10.48 -9.26
N ASP A 60 19.31 10.76 -10.15
CA ASP A 60 20.50 11.54 -9.80
C ASP A 60 20.36 13.03 -10.17
N ALA A 61 19.37 13.39 -10.96
CA ALA A 61 19.12 14.75 -11.42
C ALA A 61 17.62 15.01 -11.61
N PRO A 62 17.17 16.28 -11.63
CA PRO A 62 15.81 16.64 -11.96
C PRO A 62 15.34 16.04 -13.27
N ALA A 63 14.06 15.65 -13.34
CA ALA A 63 13.39 15.16 -14.53
C ALA A 63 12.08 15.95 -14.74
N ASP A 64 11.34 15.60 -15.80
CA ASP A 64 10.07 16.27 -16.17
C ASP A 64 9.04 16.37 -15.03
N VAL A 65 8.99 15.36 -14.14
CA VAL A 65 8.00 15.26 -13.05
C VAL A 65 8.65 15.07 -11.67
N LEU A 66 9.98 15.03 -11.60
CA LEU A 66 10.76 14.86 -10.39
C LEU A 66 11.69 16.05 -10.21
N THR A 67 11.63 16.69 -9.04
CA THR A 67 12.49 17.80 -8.69
C THR A 67 13.78 17.30 -8.04
N ASP A 68 14.90 18.03 -8.19
CA ASP A 68 16.18 17.75 -7.55
C ASP A 68 16.70 16.31 -7.82
N SER A 69 17.44 15.71 -6.90
CA SER A 69 17.95 14.34 -6.94
C SER A 69 17.44 13.52 -5.76
N TYR A 70 17.38 12.20 -5.91
CA TYR A 70 17.08 11.24 -4.84
C TYR A 70 17.93 9.99 -5.07
N PRO A 71 19.21 10.01 -4.64
CA PRO A 71 20.18 8.96 -4.89
C PRO A 71 19.88 7.68 -4.12
N GLU A 72 20.49 6.56 -4.52
CA GLU A 72 20.30 5.24 -3.92
C GLU A 72 20.47 5.25 -2.40
N GLU A 73 21.56 5.86 -1.92
CA GLU A 73 21.88 5.83 -0.49
C GLU A 73 20.86 6.59 0.36
N GLU A 74 20.37 7.73 -0.10
CA GLU A 74 19.32 8.45 0.61
C GLU A 74 18.01 7.65 0.64
N TYR A 75 17.64 7.03 -0.47
CA TYR A 75 16.45 6.16 -0.52
C TYR A 75 16.62 4.96 0.43
N TRP A 76 17.81 4.37 0.48
CA TRP A 76 18.13 3.29 1.38
C TRP A 76 18.03 3.72 2.85
N GLN A 77 18.59 4.85 3.24
CA GLN A 77 18.49 5.39 4.59
C GLN A 77 17.04 5.70 5.00
N ASP A 78 16.25 6.27 4.09
CA ASP A 78 14.81 6.46 4.30
C ASP A 78 14.10 5.13 4.58
N LEU A 79 14.44 4.09 3.82
CA LEU A 79 13.84 2.75 3.99
C LEU A 79 14.28 2.12 5.32
N LEU A 80 15.56 2.16 5.64
CA LEU A 80 16.07 1.68 6.94
C LEU A 80 15.37 2.36 8.12
N LYS A 81 15.19 3.67 8.05
CA LYS A 81 14.54 4.44 9.10
C LYS A 81 13.09 3.98 9.33
N VAL A 82 12.29 3.82 8.28
CA VAL A 82 10.88 3.42 8.42
C VAL A 82 10.71 1.95 8.76
N THR A 83 11.60 1.08 8.29
CA THR A 83 11.55 -0.36 8.60
C THR A 83 12.23 -0.71 9.93
N GLY A 84 13.00 0.22 10.53
CA GLY A 84 13.82 -0.07 11.69
C GLY A 84 14.84 -1.19 11.44
N GLY A 85 15.32 -1.32 10.21
CA GLY A 85 16.25 -2.36 9.77
C GLY A 85 15.61 -3.71 9.47
N GLN A 86 14.29 -3.85 9.58
CA GLN A 86 13.57 -5.08 9.22
C GLN A 86 13.33 -5.15 7.72
N THR A 87 14.37 -5.48 6.97
CA THR A 87 14.37 -5.53 5.50
C THR A 87 15.51 -6.41 5.00
N SER A 88 15.36 -7.03 3.84
CA SER A 88 16.47 -7.64 3.11
C SER A 88 17.22 -6.56 2.34
N GLU A 89 18.46 -6.23 2.72
CA GLU A 89 19.25 -5.21 2.03
C GLU A 89 19.40 -5.52 0.54
N GLU A 90 19.69 -6.77 0.18
CA GLU A 90 19.84 -7.22 -1.21
C GLU A 90 18.59 -6.88 -2.04
N LEU A 91 17.41 -7.33 -1.61
CA LEU A 91 16.17 -7.15 -2.36
C LEU A 91 15.68 -5.69 -2.32
N ALA A 92 15.94 -4.99 -1.22
CA ALA A 92 15.61 -3.58 -1.08
C ALA A 92 16.46 -2.71 -2.01
N ARG A 93 17.79 -2.87 -2.01
CA ARG A 93 18.67 -2.13 -2.91
C ARG A 93 18.41 -2.47 -4.38
N MET A 94 18.12 -3.73 -4.69
CA MET A 94 17.71 -4.14 -6.03
C MET A 94 16.42 -3.43 -6.45
N THR A 95 15.42 -3.34 -5.54
CA THR A 95 14.20 -2.57 -5.77
C THR A 95 14.52 -1.10 -6.05
N ILE A 96 15.32 -0.46 -5.19
CA ILE A 96 15.70 0.95 -5.30
C ILE A 96 16.34 1.24 -6.66
N ARG A 97 17.39 0.49 -7.03
CA ARG A 97 18.11 0.67 -8.30
C ARG A 97 17.19 0.50 -9.51
N ALA A 98 16.33 -0.51 -9.49
CA ALA A 98 15.40 -0.76 -10.59
C ALA A 98 14.40 0.39 -10.82
N THR A 99 14.11 1.20 -9.80
CA THR A 99 13.18 2.32 -9.94
C THR A 99 13.67 3.42 -10.88
N ALA A 100 14.98 3.52 -11.14
CA ALA A 100 15.51 4.47 -12.11
C ALA A 100 14.92 4.25 -13.52
N ASP A 101 14.67 2.99 -13.90
CA ASP A 101 14.11 2.63 -15.20
C ASP A 101 12.59 2.42 -15.20
N CYS A 102 11.98 2.25 -14.03
CA CYS A 102 10.56 1.91 -13.93
C CYS A 102 9.67 2.92 -14.65
N ARG A 103 9.91 4.21 -14.51
CA ARG A 103 9.09 5.27 -15.12
C ARG A 103 9.15 5.19 -16.66
N GLY A 104 10.33 5.02 -17.24
CA GLY A 104 10.50 4.86 -18.67
C GLY A 104 9.78 3.62 -19.21
N TRP A 105 9.88 2.49 -18.50
CA TRP A 105 9.17 1.27 -18.86
C TRP A 105 7.65 1.46 -18.77
N MET A 106 7.14 2.10 -17.72
CA MET A 106 5.72 2.40 -17.55
C MET A 106 5.17 3.26 -18.69
N ILE A 107 5.93 4.28 -19.13
CA ILE A 107 5.54 5.17 -20.23
C ILE A 107 5.41 4.39 -21.54
N ARG A 108 6.33 3.46 -21.85
CA ARG A 108 6.22 2.60 -23.03
C ARG A 108 4.93 1.77 -23.05
N HIS A 109 4.38 1.43 -21.87
CA HIS A 109 3.08 0.74 -21.72
C HIS A 109 1.90 1.69 -21.50
N GLY A 110 2.07 2.99 -21.85
CA GLY A 110 0.98 3.97 -21.89
C GLY A 110 0.69 4.69 -20.56
N ALA A 111 1.50 4.50 -19.53
CA ALA A 111 1.40 5.28 -18.30
C ALA A 111 1.71 6.76 -18.57
N ARG A 112 0.99 7.65 -17.89
CA ARG A 112 1.24 9.09 -17.93
C ARG A 112 1.48 9.61 -16.52
N PHE A 113 2.37 10.58 -16.42
CA PHE A 113 2.69 11.25 -15.18
C PHE A 113 2.24 12.71 -15.22
N GLN A 114 1.95 13.26 -14.06
CA GLN A 114 1.52 14.65 -13.91
C GLN A 114 2.65 15.51 -13.33
N PRO A 115 2.59 16.84 -13.48
CA PRO A 115 3.53 17.76 -12.84
C PRO A 115 3.57 17.56 -11.32
N ALA A 116 4.65 18.04 -10.72
CA ALA A 116 4.92 17.98 -9.30
C ALA A 116 3.76 18.55 -8.43
N LEU A 117 3.45 17.86 -7.33
CA LEU A 117 2.48 18.31 -6.34
C LEU A 117 3.16 19.02 -5.16
N GLY A 118 2.57 20.12 -4.68
CA GLY A 118 2.99 20.85 -3.50
C GLY A 118 2.22 20.51 -2.22
N GLY A 119 2.36 21.34 -1.18
CA GLY A 119 1.66 21.21 0.11
C GLY A 119 2.21 20.08 1.00
N THR A 120 1.40 19.55 1.91
CA THR A 120 1.78 18.45 2.82
C THR A 120 2.20 17.17 2.10
N LEU A 121 1.90 17.08 0.80
CA LEU A 121 2.36 16.01 -0.08
C LEU A 121 3.59 16.42 -0.90
N HIS A 122 4.39 17.34 -0.41
CA HIS A 122 5.61 17.81 -1.07
C HIS A 122 6.64 16.67 -1.21
N VAL A 123 6.36 15.75 -2.10
CA VAL A 123 7.15 14.53 -2.35
C VAL A 123 7.61 14.41 -3.80
N SER A 124 7.50 15.47 -4.59
CA SER A 124 7.88 15.45 -6.00
C SER A 124 9.39 15.25 -6.22
N ARG A 125 10.18 15.44 -5.16
CA ARG A 125 11.60 15.08 -5.16
C ARG A 125 11.82 13.56 -5.16
N THR A 126 10.92 12.80 -4.54
CA THR A 126 11.08 11.35 -4.36
C THR A 126 10.07 10.51 -5.16
N ASN A 127 8.96 11.12 -5.60
CA ASN A 127 7.84 10.39 -6.17
C ASN A 127 7.29 11.04 -7.45
N ALA A 128 7.15 10.23 -8.49
CA ALA A 128 6.43 10.58 -9.71
C ALA A 128 4.94 10.21 -9.58
N PHE A 129 4.04 11.16 -9.83
CA PHE A 129 2.61 10.99 -9.68
C PHE A 129 1.94 10.57 -10.99
N PHE A 130 1.07 9.57 -10.95
CA PHE A 130 0.32 9.11 -12.12
C PHE A 130 -0.79 10.10 -12.48
N LEU A 131 -0.84 10.50 -13.75
CA LEU A 131 -1.96 11.29 -14.27
C LEU A 131 -3.22 10.39 -14.35
N GLY A 132 -4.24 10.77 -13.58
CA GLY A 132 -5.47 9.98 -13.43
C GLY A 132 -5.32 8.81 -12.43
N GLY A 133 -4.21 8.74 -11.67
CA GLY A 133 -3.98 7.77 -10.62
C GLY A 133 -3.83 6.32 -11.10
N GLY A 134 -3.94 5.38 -10.16
CA GLY A 134 -3.73 3.95 -10.42
C GLY A 134 -4.75 3.36 -11.42
N LYS A 135 -5.99 3.85 -11.42
CA LYS A 135 -7.00 3.36 -12.36
C LYS A 135 -6.63 3.68 -13.81
N ALA A 136 -6.10 4.87 -14.08
CA ALA A 136 -5.64 5.25 -15.42
C ALA A 136 -4.40 4.45 -15.83
N LEU A 137 -3.44 4.26 -14.91
CA LEU A 137 -2.26 3.41 -15.10
C LEU A 137 -2.66 1.98 -15.49
N LEU A 138 -3.50 1.34 -14.68
CA LEU A 138 -3.92 -0.05 -14.94
C LEU A 138 -4.66 -0.18 -16.25
N ASN A 139 -5.56 0.75 -16.59
CA ASN A 139 -6.25 0.72 -17.87
C ASN A 139 -5.27 0.84 -19.07
N ALA A 140 -4.18 1.60 -18.91
CA ALA A 140 -3.12 1.65 -19.93
C ALA A 140 -2.41 0.28 -20.06
N TYR A 141 -2.05 -0.33 -18.94
CA TYR A 141 -1.40 -1.63 -18.91
C TYR A 141 -2.30 -2.75 -19.48
N TYR A 142 -3.59 -2.78 -19.13
CA TYR A 142 -4.53 -3.74 -19.70
C TYR A 142 -4.64 -3.60 -21.22
N ARG A 143 -4.73 -2.35 -21.75
CA ARG A 143 -4.71 -2.13 -23.20
C ARG A 143 -3.42 -2.62 -23.85
N SER A 144 -2.27 -2.37 -23.22
CA SER A 144 -0.98 -2.85 -23.69
C SER A 144 -0.89 -4.36 -23.68
N ALA A 145 -1.37 -5.02 -22.62
CA ALA A 145 -1.40 -6.47 -22.49
C ALA A 145 -2.31 -7.12 -23.55
N GLU A 146 -3.52 -6.59 -23.75
CA GLU A 146 -4.47 -7.04 -24.78
C GLU A 146 -3.86 -6.87 -26.19
N ALA A 147 -3.20 -5.74 -26.46
CA ALA A 147 -2.55 -5.48 -27.76
C ALA A 147 -1.37 -6.42 -28.04
N LEU A 148 -0.64 -6.82 -26.99
CA LEU A 148 0.46 -7.81 -27.09
C LEU A 148 -0.06 -9.26 -27.14
N GLY A 149 -1.36 -9.49 -26.98
CA GLY A 149 -1.99 -10.83 -27.04
C GLY A 149 -1.81 -11.63 -25.74
N VAL A 150 -1.79 -10.95 -24.59
CA VAL A 150 -1.98 -11.61 -23.28
C VAL A 150 -3.45 -12.06 -23.20
N GLU A 151 -3.69 -13.35 -22.93
CA GLU A 151 -5.03 -13.83 -22.61
C GLU A 151 -5.37 -13.46 -21.17
N ILE A 152 -6.54 -12.84 -20.95
CA ILE A 152 -6.97 -12.37 -19.64
C ILE A 152 -8.35 -12.93 -19.33
N ARG A 153 -8.49 -13.65 -18.20
CA ARG A 153 -9.78 -14.14 -17.71
C ARG A 153 -10.14 -13.38 -16.44
N TYR A 154 -11.35 -12.87 -16.42
CA TYR A 154 -11.97 -12.19 -15.27
C TYR A 154 -12.96 -13.12 -14.60
N ASP A 155 -13.40 -12.77 -13.38
CA ASP A 155 -14.31 -13.60 -12.57
C ASP A 155 -13.76 -15.04 -12.41
N CYS A 156 -12.43 -15.18 -12.43
CA CYS A 156 -11.73 -16.44 -12.41
C CYS A 156 -10.92 -16.56 -11.11
N GLU A 157 -11.47 -17.31 -10.16
CA GLU A 157 -10.89 -17.45 -8.83
C GLU A 157 -9.94 -18.64 -8.75
N VAL A 158 -8.66 -18.39 -8.40
CA VAL A 158 -7.70 -19.46 -8.11
C VAL A 158 -7.94 -19.97 -6.68
N VAL A 159 -8.26 -21.26 -6.57
CA VAL A 159 -8.59 -21.90 -5.29
C VAL A 159 -7.58 -22.94 -4.83
N ASP A 160 -6.72 -23.45 -5.72
CA ASP A 160 -5.63 -24.36 -5.36
C ASP A 160 -4.52 -24.33 -6.42
N LEU A 161 -3.33 -24.78 -6.04
CA LEU A 161 -2.15 -24.98 -6.89
C LEU A 161 -1.61 -26.39 -6.67
N ALA A 162 -1.47 -27.16 -7.73
CA ALA A 162 -0.77 -28.44 -7.70
C ALA A 162 0.73 -28.18 -7.68
N ILE A 163 1.34 -28.42 -6.52
CA ILE A 163 2.77 -28.25 -6.26
C ILE A 163 3.31 -29.53 -5.65
N ASP A 164 4.21 -30.20 -6.37
CA ASP A 164 4.88 -31.42 -5.94
C ASP A 164 6.39 -31.18 -5.88
N ASP A 165 7.02 -31.47 -4.76
CA ASP A 165 8.46 -31.23 -4.50
C ASP A 165 8.90 -29.80 -4.89
N GLY A 166 8.05 -28.81 -4.56
CA GLY A 166 8.30 -27.40 -4.89
C GLY A 166 8.08 -27.04 -6.36
N ARG A 167 7.61 -27.95 -7.21
CA ARG A 167 7.34 -27.72 -8.64
C ARG A 167 5.84 -27.56 -8.88
N PHE A 168 5.47 -26.45 -9.47
CA PHE A 168 4.10 -26.18 -9.95
C PHE A 168 3.81 -26.97 -11.24
N THR A 169 2.58 -27.48 -11.37
CA THR A 169 2.08 -28.19 -12.55
C THR A 169 0.77 -27.62 -13.08
N SER A 170 -0.15 -27.24 -12.20
CA SER A 170 -1.45 -26.67 -12.60
C SER A 170 -2.07 -25.82 -11.49
N ALA A 171 -3.02 -24.99 -11.87
CA ALA A 171 -3.90 -24.25 -10.97
C ALA A 171 -5.32 -24.76 -11.10
N THR A 172 -6.01 -24.94 -9.96
CA THR A 172 -7.44 -25.15 -9.91
C THR A 172 -8.14 -23.81 -9.74
N VAL A 173 -9.08 -23.53 -10.64
CA VAL A 173 -9.86 -22.29 -10.63
C VAL A 173 -11.35 -22.56 -10.51
N ILE A 174 -12.10 -21.56 -10.04
CA ILE A 174 -13.54 -21.49 -10.17
C ILE A 174 -13.85 -20.40 -11.20
N GLU A 175 -14.45 -20.79 -12.31
CA GLU A 175 -14.87 -19.92 -13.39
C GLU A 175 -16.31 -20.27 -13.77
N GLU A 176 -17.22 -19.29 -13.79
CA GLU A 176 -18.66 -19.52 -14.02
C GLU A 176 -19.31 -20.54 -13.06
N GLY A 177 -18.78 -20.64 -11.81
CA GLY A 177 -19.23 -21.59 -10.80
C GLY A 177 -18.70 -23.01 -10.96
N GLU A 178 -17.92 -23.29 -12.00
CA GLU A 178 -17.32 -24.61 -12.27
C GLU A 178 -15.86 -24.66 -11.86
N ARG A 179 -15.42 -25.82 -11.36
CA ARG A 179 -14.01 -26.09 -11.11
C ARG A 179 -13.34 -26.54 -12.42
N ARG A 180 -12.27 -25.84 -12.78
CA ARG A 180 -11.45 -26.14 -13.95
C ARG A 180 -9.98 -26.22 -13.59
N GLU A 181 -9.22 -27.06 -14.31
CA GLU A 181 -7.76 -27.16 -14.19
C GLU A 181 -7.11 -26.40 -15.33
N ILE A 182 -6.12 -25.54 -14.98
CA ILE A 182 -5.33 -24.77 -15.93
C ILE A 182 -3.87 -25.17 -15.78
N ARG A 183 -3.24 -25.63 -16.87
CA ARG A 183 -1.84 -26.08 -16.92
C ARG A 183 -0.95 -25.01 -17.51
N ALA A 184 0.23 -24.84 -16.89
CA ALA A 184 1.26 -23.98 -17.43
C ALA A 184 2.64 -24.49 -17.00
N LYS A 185 3.70 -24.09 -17.74
CA LYS A 185 5.07 -24.47 -17.42
C LYS A 185 5.59 -23.72 -16.18
N THR A 186 5.17 -22.49 -16.00
CA THR A 186 5.56 -21.63 -14.87
C THR A 186 4.37 -20.85 -14.34
N VAL A 187 4.46 -20.43 -13.07
CA VAL A 187 3.45 -19.59 -12.44
C VAL A 187 4.08 -18.36 -11.77
N VAL A 188 3.46 -17.20 -11.95
CA VAL A 188 3.79 -15.96 -11.23
C VAL A 188 2.63 -15.62 -10.29
N ALA A 189 2.85 -15.75 -8.99
CA ALA A 189 1.91 -15.34 -7.95
C ALA A 189 2.03 -13.83 -7.71
N ALA A 190 1.03 -13.07 -8.14
CA ALA A 190 0.97 -11.60 -8.00
C ALA A 190 -0.45 -11.16 -7.57
N ALA A 191 -1.08 -11.97 -6.70
CA ALA A 191 -2.47 -11.88 -6.30
C ALA A 191 -2.74 -10.94 -5.09
N GLY A 192 -1.75 -10.12 -4.69
CA GLY A 192 -1.88 -9.19 -3.56
C GLY A 192 -1.77 -9.88 -2.20
N GLY A 193 -2.25 -9.20 -1.18
CA GLY A 193 -2.26 -9.66 0.20
C GLY A 193 -3.64 -10.18 0.66
N PHE A 194 -3.91 -10.06 1.97
CA PHE A 194 -5.15 -10.57 2.59
C PHE A 194 -5.93 -9.49 3.36
N GLU A 195 -5.66 -8.23 3.13
CA GLU A 195 -6.26 -7.10 3.85
C GLU A 195 -7.78 -7.05 3.78
N SER A 196 -8.42 -7.69 2.78
CA SER A 196 -9.87 -7.77 2.68
C SER A 196 -10.47 -9.00 3.37
N ASN A 197 -9.63 -9.92 3.84
CA ASN A 197 -10.06 -11.11 4.57
C ASN A 197 -10.17 -10.82 6.07
N LEU A 198 -11.35 -10.37 6.50
CA LEU A 198 -11.59 -10.02 7.90
C LEU A 198 -11.39 -11.22 8.84
N ALA A 199 -11.67 -12.44 8.40
CA ALA A 199 -11.43 -13.64 9.22
C ALA A 199 -9.93 -13.83 9.46
N TRP A 200 -9.11 -13.71 8.43
CA TRP A 200 -7.65 -13.80 8.55
C TRP A 200 -7.06 -12.62 9.34
N LEU A 201 -7.59 -11.42 9.16
CA LEU A 201 -7.18 -10.29 9.99
C LEU A 201 -7.48 -10.53 11.46
N LYS A 202 -8.61 -11.19 11.79
CA LYS A 202 -8.97 -11.56 13.17
C LYS A 202 -8.02 -12.62 13.76
N GLU A 203 -7.48 -13.54 12.96
CA GLU A 203 -6.45 -14.49 13.43
C GLU A 203 -5.25 -13.74 14.03
N ALA A 204 -4.85 -12.62 13.43
CA ALA A 204 -3.71 -11.82 13.88
C ALA A 204 -4.08 -10.75 14.92
N TRP A 205 -5.16 -10.00 14.71
CA TRP A 205 -5.51 -8.80 15.48
C TRP A 205 -6.58 -9.06 16.55
N GLY A 206 -7.29 -10.21 16.49
CA GLY A 206 -8.46 -10.46 17.33
C GLY A 206 -9.70 -9.68 16.89
N PRO A 207 -10.71 -9.54 17.77
CA PRO A 207 -12.00 -8.91 17.45
C PRO A 207 -11.92 -7.46 16.97
N VAL A 208 -10.86 -6.72 17.33
CA VAL A 208 -10.66 -5.32 16.92
C VAL A 208 -10.62 -5.14 15.40
N ALA A 209 -10.30 -6.21 14.66
CA ALA A 209 -10.30 -6.19 13.19
C ALA A 209 -11.71 -5.92 12.59
N ASP A 210 -12.79 -6.12 13.34
CA ASP A 210 -14.14 -5.77 12.88
C ASP A 210 -14.32 -4.27 12.63
N ASN A 211 -13.57 -3.45 13.35
CA ASN A 211 -13.61 -1.99 13.21
C ASN A 211 -12.66 -1.46 12.13
N PHE A 212 -11.83 -2.31 11.51
CA PHE A 212 -10.96 -1.90 10.43
C PHE A 212 -11.77 -1.61 9.15
N LEU A 213 -11.42 -0.55 8.48
CA LEU A 213 -11.90 -0.26 7.13
C LEU A 213 -10.86 -0.72 6.13
N ILE A 214 -11.31 -1.24 5.01
CA ILE A 214 -10.43 -1.74 3.96
C ILE A 214 -10.34 -0.66 2.88
N ARG A 215 -9.22 0.04 2.88
CA ARG A 215 -8.93 1.06 1.87
C ARG A 215 -8.43 0.39 0.59
N GLY A 216 -9.25 -0.47 0.03
CA GLY A 216 -8.90 -1.30 -1.10
C GLY A 216 -10.06 -2.14 -1.58
N THR A 217 -9.80 -2.90 -2.63
CA THR A 217 -10.76 -3.81 -3.25
C THR A 217 -11.21 -4.90 -2.27
N PRO A 218 -12.46 -5.39 -2.36
CA PRO A 218 -12.91 -6.55 -1.58
C PRO A 218 -12.29 -7.89 -2.04
N TYR A 219 -11.52 -7.90 -3.13
CA TYR A 219 -10.98 -9.12 -3.75
C TYR A 219 -9.61 -9.55 -3.23
N ASN A 220 -8.89 -8.74 -2.45
CA ASN A 220 -7.59 -9.13 -1.87
C ASN A 220 -7.80 -10.00 -0.60
N MET A 221 -8.19 -11.26 -0.81
CA MET A 221 -8.55 -12.22 0.24
C MET A 221 -7.40 -13.15 0.67
N GLY A 222 -6.23 -13.03 0.04
CA GLY A 222 -5.04 -13.83 0.38
C GLY A 222 -5.12 -15.30 -0.03
N ARG A 223 -6.02 -15.71 -0.92
CA ARG A 223 -6.21 -17.14 -1.25
C ARG A 223 -4.96 -17.78 -1.82
N VAL A 224 -4.37 -17.16 -2.85
CA VAL A 224 -3.12 -17.66 -3.45
C VAL A 224 -1.99 -17.68 -2.43
N LEU A 225 -1.89 -16.68 -1.56
CA LEU A 225 -0.93 -16.64 -0.48
C LEU A 225 -1.10 -17.81 0.49
N ARG A 226 -2.33 -18.08 0.93
CA ARG A 226 -2.64 -19.20 1.83
C ARG A 226 -2.26 -20.53 1.18
N VAL A 227 -2.67 -20.74 -0.08
CA VAL A 227 -2.32 -21.96 -0.83
C VAL A 227 -0.80 -22.16 -0.92
N LEU A 228 -0.04 -21.10 -1.23
CA LEU A 228 1.43 -21.22 -1.29
C LEU A 228 2.04 -21.61 0.07
N ILE A 229 1.59 -20.98 1.15
CA ILE A 229 2.05 -21.32 2.51
C ILE A 229 1.68 -22.77 2.87
N ASP A 230 0.45 -23.19 2.61
CA ASP A 230 -0.03 -24.55 2.88
C ASP A 230 0.70 -25.60 2.02
N ARG A 231 1.18 -25.22 0.83
CA ARG A 231 2.01 -26.06 -0.06
C ARG A 231 3.51 -25.96 0.21
N GLY A 232 3.91 -25.38 1.34
CA GLY A 232 5.29 -25.39 1.82
C GLY A 232 6.15 -24.21 1.36
N ALA A 233 5.58 -23.14 0.83
CA ALA A 233 6.32 -21.90 0.62
C ALA A 233 6.71 -21.28 1.97
N LYS A 234 7.96 -20.85 2.10
CA LYS A 234 8.47 -20.19 3.30
C LYS A 234 7.83 -18.81 3.45
N SER A 235 7.10 -18.61 4.54
CA SER A 235 6.49 -17.32 4.86
C SER A 235 7.52 -16.31 5.36
N ILE A 236 7.21 -15.02 5.19
CA ILE A 236 7.95 -13.88 5.71
C ILE A 236 6.99 -12.74 6.07
N GLY A 237 7.38 -11.90 7.02
CA GLY A 237 6.60 -10.74 7.46
C GLY A 237 5.66 -11.06 8.61
N ASP A 238 5.29 -10.02 9.35
CA ASP A 238 4.37 -10.09 10.48
C ASP A 238 2.94 -9.77 10.01
N PRO A 239 1.93 -10.64 10.27
CA PRO A 239 0.54 -10.39 9.87
C PRO A 239 -0.09 -9.16 10.52
N LYS A 240 0.52 -8.63 11.61
CA LYS A 240 0.12 -7.37 12.25
C LYS A 240 0.79 -6.13 11.66
N GLN A 241 1.75 -6.30 10.77
CA GLN A 241 2.39 -5.20 10.07
C GLN A 241 1.77 -5.00 8.69
N GLY A 242 1.72 -3.74 8.25
CA GLY A 242 1.10 -3.40 6.99
C GLY A 242 1.10 -1.90 6.73
N HIS A 243 0.71 -1.52 5.54
CA HIS A 243 0.36 -0.15 5.19
C HIS A 243 -1.08 0.12 5.63
N SER A 244 -1.22 0.66 6.83
CA SER A 244 -2.51 1.01 7.43
C SER A 244 -2.53 2.50 7.76
N VAL A 245 -3.39 3.24 7.08
CA VAL A 245 -3.52 4.70 7.22
C VAL A 245 -4.72 5.06 8.09
N ALA A 246 -4.71 6.25 8.67
CA ALA A 246 -5.90 6.81 9.26
C ALA A 246 -6.80 7.34 8.13
N ILE A 247 -8.00 6.77 7.99
CA ILE A 247 -9.01 7.24 7.04
C ILE A 247 -10.22 7.74 7.79
N ASP A 248 -11.05 8.52 7.10
CA ASP A 248 -12.29 9.02 7.69
C ASP A 248 -13.16 7.84 8.12
N ALA A 249 -13.61 7.85 9.38
CA ALA A 249 -14.40 6.78 9.96
C ALA A 249 -15.77 6.57 9.30
N ARG A 250 -16.21 7.53 8.50
CA ARG A 250 -17.47 7.49 7.71
C ARG A 250 -17.26 6.82 6.34
N ALA A 251 -16.03 6.44 5.99
CA ALA A 251 -15.74 5.74 4.75
C ALA A 251 -16.44 4.37 4.69
N PRO A 252 -16.78 3.88 3.49
CA PRO A 252 -17.35 2.55 3.34
C PRO A 252 -16.36 1.46 3.80
N LYS A 253 -16.90 0.29 4.16
CA LYS A 253 -16.09 -0.85 4.64
C LYS A 253 -15.00 -1.24 3.65
N PHE A 254 -15.30 -1.20 2.35
CA PHE A 254 -14.39 -1.52 1.25
C PHE A 254 -14.36 -0.41 0.21
N ASP A 255 -13.29 -0.35 -0.56
CA ASP A 255 -13.11 0.44 -1.77
C ASP A 255 -13.33 1.97 -1.59
N GLY A 256 -13.18 2.47 -0.35
CA GLY A 256 -13.28 3.91 -0.06
C GLY A 256 -12.22 4.74 -0.79
N GLY A 257 -11.17 4.10 -1.27
CA GLY A 257 -10.15 4.71 -2.11
C GLY A 257 -9.25 5.68 -1.39
N ILE A 258 -8.48 6.40 -2.18
CA ILE A 258 -7.44 7.30 -1.67
C ILE A 258 -8.00 8.59 -1.06
N CYS A 259 -9.15 9.02 -1.52
CA CYS A 259 -9.79 10.27 -1.10
C CYS A 259 -10.39 10.22 0.32
N THR A 260 -10.50 9.02 0.92
CA THR A 260 -10.93 8.86 2.31
C THR A 260 -9.80 9.06 3.33
N ARG A 261 -8.54 9.14 2.89
CA ARG A 261 -7.40 9.44 3.76
C ARG A 261 -7.47 10.88 4.26
N VAL A 262 -7.18 11.06 5.55
CA VAL A 262 -7.15 12.38 6.18
C VAL A 262 -5.69 12.82 6.31
N ASP A 263 -5.32 13.88 5.58
CA ASP A 263 -3.93 14.36 5.47
C ASP A 263 -3.61 15.56 6.40
N CYS A 264 -4.51 15.92 7.32
CA CYS A 264 -4.29 17.03 8.26
C CYS A 264 -3.68 16.62 9.61
N VAL A 265 -3.40 15.35 9.82
CA VAL A 265 -2.90 14.79 11.10
C VAL A 265 -1.70 15.57 11.62
N SER A 266 -0.70 15.83 10.78
CA SER A 266 0.51 16.58 11.18
C SER A 266 0.27 18.07 11.47
N LEU A 267 -0.87 18.63 11.07
CA LEU A 267 -1.19 20.06 11.21
C LEU A 267 -2.00 20.38 12.47
N GLY A 268 -2.34 19.38 13.28
CA GLY A 268 -3.09 19.50 14.53
C GLY A 268 -2.65 18.47 15.55
N ILE A 269 -3.60 17.99 16.34
CA ILE A 269 -3.43 16.88 17.28
C ILE A 269 -4.39 15.75 16.96
N VAL A 270 -4.07 14.53 17.41
CA VAL A 270 -5.00 13.40 17.34
C VAL A 270 -5.29 12.87 18.73
N VAL A 271 -6.57 12.79 19.06
CA VAL A 271 -7.04 12.25 20.34
C VAL A 271 -7.82 10.96 20.12
N ASN A 272 -7.82 10.07 21.12
CA ASN A 272 -8.65 8.86 21.15
C ASN A 272 -10.07 9.13 21.69
N ALA A 273 -10.85 8.08 21.94
CA ALA A 273 -12.20 8.18 22.52
C ALA A 273 -12.23 8.79 23.93
N ASP A 274 -11.14 8.71 24.68
CA ASP A 274 -10.98 9.33 26.01
C ASP A 274 -10.45 10.78 25.91
N ALA A 275 -10.46 11.37 24.72
CA ALA A 275 -9.92 12.71 24.42
C ALA A 275 -8.43 12.89 24.74
N GLN A 276 -7.65 11.80 24.74
CA GLN A 276 -6.21 11.82 25.06
C GLN A 276 -5.37 11.66 23.79
N ARG A 277 -4.29 12.44 23.67
CA ARG A 277 -3.26 12.25 22.64
C ARG A 277 -2.48 10.96 22.93
N PHE A 278 -2.07 10.27 21.87
CA PHE A 278 -1.40 8.95 22.01
C PHE A 278 -0.14 8.79 21.15
N TYR A 279 0.21 9.77 20.32
CA TYR A 279 1.42 9.71 19.49
C TYR A 279 1.90 11.11 19.10
N ASP A 280 3.14 11.21 18.59
CA ASP A 280 3.72 12.42 18.02
C ASP A 280 3.25 12.63 16.58
N GLU A 281 2.35 13.57 16.36
CA GLU A 281 1.82 13.87 15.03
C GLU A 281 2.84 14.58 14.14
N GLY A 282 3.93 15.09 14.71
CA GLY A 282 5.01 15.82 14.05
C GLY A 282 6.33 15.07 13.95
N GLU A 283 6.38 13.76 14.18
CA GLU A 283 7.62 12.96 14.25
C GLU A 283 8.50 13.06 12.99
N ASP A 284 7.91 13.09 11.81
CA ASP A 284 8.61 13.20 10.53
C ASP A 284 7.63 13.62 9.43
N PHE A 285 8.15 13.88 8.22
CA PHE A 285 7.34 14.20 7.05
C PHE A 285 6.17 13.23 6.87
N TRP A 286 4.98 13.77 6.64
CA TRP A 286 3.75 13.00 6.52
C TRP A 286 3.87 11.81 5.54
N PRO A 287 4.49 11.92 4.35
CA PRO A 287 4.71 10.80 3.44
C PRO A 287 5.55 9.63 3.97
N LYS A 288 6.28 9.81 5.07
CA LYS A 288 7.05 8.76 5.74
C LYS A 288 6.31 8.18 6.95
N ARG A 289 5.25 8.85 7.45
CA ARG A 289 4.55 8.47 8.68
C ARG A 289 3.07 8.15 8.52
N TYR A 290 2.41 8.68 7.49
CA TYR A 290 0.96 8.48 7.32
C TYR A 290 0.52 6.99 7.36
N ALA A 291 1.39 6.08 6.95
CA ALA A 291 1.07 4.65 6.80
C ALA A 291 1.09 3.86 8.12
N ILE A 292 1.52 4.47 9.23
CA ILE A 292 1.46 3.84 10.57
C ILE A 292 0.22 4.26 11.35
N TRP A 293 -0.44 5.35 10.96
CA TRP A 293 -1.53 5.95 11.73
C TRP A 293 -2.76 5.06 11.87
N GLY A 294 -3.06 4.23 10.86
CA GLY A 294 -4.12 3.23 10.99
C GLY A 294 -3.83 2.23 12.11
N ARG A 295 -2.58 1.76 12.22
CA ARG A 295 -2.18 0.85 13.30
C ARG A 295 -2.18 1.55 14.67
N LEU A 296 -1.77 2.81 14.75
CA LEU A 296 -1.83 3.58 15.99
C LEU A 296 -3.27 3.73 16.47
N VAL A 297 -4.20 4.04 15.56
CA VAL A 297 -5.64 4.11 15.87
C VAL A 297 -6.20 2.73 16.23
N ALA A 298 -5.72 1.64 15.60
CA ALA A 298 -6.14 0.27 15.93
C ALA A 298 -5.83 -0.13 17.39
N GLY A 299 -4.81 0.48 17.99
CA GLY A 299 -4.45 0.30 19.40
C GLY A 299 -5.25 1.15 20.40
N GLN A 300 -6.16 2.02 19.92
CA GLN A 300 -6.93 2.91 20.79
C GLN A 300 -8.30 2.31 21.16
N PRO A 301 -8.93 2.77 22.25
CA PRO A 301 -10.30 2.38 22.59
C PRO A 301 -11.23 2.54 21.38
N ASP A 302 -12.10 1.57 21.15
CA ASP A 302 -13.04 1.48 20.03
C ASP A 302 -12.41 1.60 18.63
N GLN A 303 -11.07 1.53 18.52
CA GLN A 303 -10.28 1.70 17.29
C GLN A 303 -10.67 2.97 16.54
N ILE A 304 -10.86 4.05 17.31
CA ILE A 304 -11.21 5.37 16.78
C ILE A 304 -10.25 6.45 17.29
N GLY A 305 -10.01 7.43 16.46
CA GLY A 305 -9.30 8.66 16.81
C GLY A 305 -9.98 9.87 16.17
N TYR A 306 -9.59 11.05 16.58
CA TYR A 306 -10.12 12.31 16.05
C TYR A 306 -8.97 13.25 15.79
N SER A 307 -8.79 13.66 14.54
CA SER A 307 -7.82 14.71 14.19
C SER A 307 -8.48 16.08 14.44
N ILE A 308 -7.91 16.84 15.35
CA ILE A 308 -8.40 18.16 15.77
C ILE A 308 -7.49 19.24 15.21
N ILE A 309 -8.07 20.19 14.48
CA ILE A 309 -7.40 21.36 13.90
C ILE A 309 -8.24 22.61 14.07
N ASP A 310 -7.64 23.77 13.89
CA ASP A 310 -8.37 25.03 13.78
C ASP A 310 -8.28 25.62 12.37
N VAL A 311 -8.87 26.80 12.18
CA VAL A 311 -8.96 27.44 10.86
C VAL A 311 -7.60 27.74 10.24
N LYS A 312 -6.54 27.92 11.04
CA LYS A 312 -5.17 28.17 10.54
C LYS A 312 -4.59 27.03 9.71
N SER A 313 -5.10 25.79 9.89
CA SER A 313 -4.68 24.59 9.18
C SER A 313 -5.49 24.31 7.92
N MET A 314 -6.66 24.94 7.77
CA MET A 314 -7.52 24.72 6.60
C MET A 314 -6.85 25.21 5.31
N GLY A 315 -7.03 24.43 4.23
CA GLY A 315 -6.43 24.72 2.91
C GLY A 315 -4.95 24.33 2.78
N ARG A 316 -4.32 23.81 3.85
CA ARG A 316 -2.89 23.38 3.85
C ARG A 316 -2.68 21.90 3.57
N PHE A 317 -3.74 21.14 3.40
CA PHE A 317 -3.71 19.69 3.12
C PHE A 317 -4.71 19.34 2.02
N MET A 318 -4.61 18.14 1.46
CA MET A 318 -5.57 17.68 0.46
C MET A 318 -6.97 17.58 1.09
N PRO A 319 -7.98 18.19 0.48
CA PRO A 319 -9.34 18.12 1.01
C PRO A 319 -9.82 16.66 1.00
N PRO A 320 -10.32 16.14 2.14
CA PRO A 320 -10.93 14.82 2.19
C PRO A 320 -12.33 14.86 1.57
N VAL A 321 -12.86 13.66 1.24
CA VAL A 321 -14.21 13.52 0.64
C VAL A 321 -15.31 13.98 1.60
N PHE A 322 -15.13 13.69 2.89
CA PHE A 322 -16.12 14.07 3.90
C PHE A 322 -15.80 15.44 4.49
N PRO A 323 -16.80 16.31 4.68
CA PRO A 323 -16.57 17.58 5.35
C PRO A 323 -16.20 17.35 6.83
N PRO A 324 -15.41 18.25 7.44
CA PRO A 324 -15.10 18.16 8.86
C PRO A 324 -16.35 18.39 9.73
N VAL A 325 -16.33 17.81 10.93
CA VAL A 325 -17.17 18.29 12.02
C VAL A 325 -16.65 19.68 12.42
N LYS A 326 -17.53 20.66 12.52
CA LYS A 326 -17.19 22.08 12.77
C LYS A 326 -17.89 22.60 14.00
N ALA A 327 -17.19 23.38 14.82
CA ALA A 327 -17.75 24.09 15.98
C ALA A 327 -17.01 25.41 16.25
N ASN A 328 -17.61 26.28 17.04
CA ASN A 328 -17.03 27.59 17.40
C ASN A 328 -16.24 27.53 18.73
N SER A 329 -16.36 26.44 19.49
CA SER A 329 -15.60 26.19 20.72
C SER A 329 -15.19 24.73 20.81
N ILE A 330 -14.14 24.44 21.61
CA ILE A 330 -13.66 23.06 21.85
C ILE A 330 -14.75 22.22 22.58
N PRO A 331 -15.46 22.75 23.62
CA PRO A 331 -16.55 21.99 24.23
C PRO A 331 -17.70 21.65 23.27
N GLU A 332 -18.06 22.55 22.35
CA GLU A 332 -19.07 22.26 21.31
C GLU A 332 -18.58 21.19 20.34
N LEU A 333 -17.30 21.26 19.95
CA LEU A 333 -16.68 20.24 19.07
C LEU A 333 -16.70 18.87 19.76
N ALA A 334 -16.33 18.81 21.05
CA ALA A 334 -16.36 17.57 21.83
C ALA A 334 -17.77 16.95 21.85
N LYS A 335 -18.81 17.75 22.15
CA LYS A 335 -20.20 17.29 22.13
C LYS A 335 -20.61 16.71 20.76
N ALA A 336 -20.23 17.40 19.68
CA ALA A 336 -20.52 16.96 18.31
C ALA A 336 -19.81 15.65 17.94
N LEU A 337 -18.68 15.33 18.60
CA LEU A 337 -17.91 14.09 18.42
C LEU A 337 -18.31 12.98 19.40
N GLY A 338 -19.17 13.27 20.40
CA GLY A 338 -19.49 12.33 21.48
C GLY A 338 -18.39 12.14 22.52
N LEU A 339 -17.45 13.11 22.61
CA LEU A 339 -16.37 13.14 23.59
C LEU A 339 -16.77 13.93 24.84
N ASP A 340 -16.09 13.66 25.96
CA ASP A 340 -16.20 14.48 27.16
C ASP A 340 -15.66 15.90 26.90
N PRO A 341 -16.51 16.96 27.04
CA PRO A 341 -16.09 18.33 26.75
C PRO A 341 -14.96 18.84 27.64
N ALA A 342 -14.96 18.47 28.93
CA ALA A 342 -13.93 18.92 29.87
C ALA A 342 -12.60 18.21 29.58
N ALA A 343 -12.61 16.92 29.22
CA ALA A 343 -11.44 16.18 28.87
C ALA A 343 -10.78 16.71 27.58
N LEU A 344 -11.57 16.98 26.54
CA LEU A 344 -11.01 17.54 25.29
C LEU A 344 -10.47 18.94 25.50
N GLU A 345 -11.18 19.81 26.23
CA GLU A 345 -10.70 21.16 26.55
C GLU A 345 -9.41 21.15 27.36
N ALA A 346 -9.28 20.23 28.35
CA ALA A 346 -8.06 20.04 29.11
C ALA A 346 -6.89 19.61 28.24
N THR A 347 -7.13 18.67 27.31
CA THR A 347 -6.10 18.19 26.37
C THR A 347 -5.62 19.29 25.43
N VAL A 348 -6.54 20.04 24.80
CA VAL A 348 -6.20 21.17 23.91
C VAL A 348 -5.47 22.27 24.68
N SER A 349 -5.95 22.61 25.88
CA SER A 349 -5.30 23.63 26.73
C SER A 349 -3.91 23.22 27.17
N SER A 350 -3.71 21.96 27.54
CA SER A 350 -2.39 21.40 27.89
C SER A 350 -1.43 21.44 26.69
N PHE A 351 -1.91 21.02 25.52
CA PHE A 351 -1.15 21.14 24.29
C PHE A 351 -0.77 22.58 23.97
N ASN A 352 -1.72 23.52 23.99
CA ASN A 352 -1.46 24.93 23.69
C ASN A 352 -0.42 25.57 24.63
N ARG A 353 -0.42 25.21 25.93
CA ARG A 353 0.60 25.69 26.89
C ARG A 353 1.99 25.13 26.61
N ALA A 354 2.07 23.95 26.04
CA ALA A 354 3.32 23.27 25.75
C ALA A 354 3.97 23.72 24.43
N VAL A 355 3.22 24.36 23.54
CA VAL A 355 3.72 24.82 22.23
C VAL A 355 4.80 25.88 22.43
N ARG A 356 5.97 25.66 21.79
CA ARG A 356 7.05 26.65 21.70
C ARG A 356 6.88 27.50 20.45
N PRO A 357 7.12 28.80 20.54
CA PRO A 357 7.22 29.67 19.37
C PRO A 357 8.30 29.15 18.40
N GLY A 358 8.04 29.22 17.09
CA GLY A 358 8.96 28.84 16.05
C GLY A 358 8.52 29.36 14.69
N ASN A 359 9.32 29.10 13.67
CA ASN A 359 9.01 29.44 12.28
C ASN A 359 8.27 28.29 11.61
N PHE A 360 6.93 28.35 11.63
CA PHE A 360 6.12 27.30 11.05
C PHE A 360 6.32 27.19 9.53
N ASP A 361 6.86 26.05 9.10
CA ASP A 361 6.97 25.68 7.69
C ASP A 361 6.73 24.17 7.52
N HIS A 362 5.57 23.80 6.97
CA HIS A 362 5.20 22.41 6.77
C HIS A 362 5.97 21.72 5.60
N THR A 363 6.84 22.42 4.90
CA THR A 363 7.68 21.89 3.82
C THR A 363 9.04 21.41 4.31
N VAL A 364 9.41 21.74 5.54
CA VAL A 364 10.63 21.31 6.22
C VAL A 364 10.30 20.71 7.59
N LEU A 365 11.22 20.00 8.23
CA LEU A 365 11.14 19.67 9.64
C LEU A 365 11.47 20.95 10.41
N ASP A 366 10.43 21.70 10.77
CA ASP A 366 10.55 23.01 11.38
C ASP A 366 10.91 22.95 12.88
N ASP A 367 11.10 24.11 13.51
CA ASP A 367 11.43 24.25 14.92
C ASP A 367 10.20 24.42 15.84
N CYS A 368 8.99 24.29 15.28
CA CYS A 368 7.74 24.38 16.05
C CYS A 368 7.43 23.07 16.77
N GLY A 369 7.86 22.96 18.03
CA GLY A 369 7.65 21.77 18.85
C GLY A 369 6.89 22.05 20.14
N THR A 370 6.74 21.03 20.99
CA THR A 370 6.20 21.13 22.35
C THR A 370 7.26 20.83 23.39
N GLU A 371 7.11 21.41 24.61
CA GLU A 371 7.97 21.15 25.76
C GLU A 371 7.15 20.63 26.94
N GLY A 372 7.69 19.60 27.62
CA GLY A 372 7.06 19.04 28.80
C GLY A 372 5.74 18.33 28.57
N LEU A 373 5.43 17.94 27.33
CA LEU A 373 4.22 17.23 26.94
C LEU A 373 4.53 15.78 26.56
N ALA A 374 3.72 14.84 27.01
CA ALA A 374 3.80 13.43 26.65
C ALA A 374 2.46 12.94 26.07
N PRO A 375 2.44 12.39 24.84
CA PRO A 375 3.54 12.35 23.88
C PRO A 375 3.91 13.77 23.41
N PRO A 376 5.17 14.01 22.99
CA PRO A 376 5.56 15.29 22.40
C PRO A 376 4.89 15.50 21.05
N LYS A 377 4.95 16.72 20.52
CA LYS A 377 4.81 17.00 19.10
C LYS A 377 6.10 17.68 18.64
N THR A 378 6.87 16.96 17.82
CA THR A 378 8.26 17.34 17.52
C THR A 378 8.35 18.49 16.53
N HIS A 379 7.49 18.51 15.51
CA HIS A 379 7.45 19.53 14.47
C HIS A 379 6.01 20.01 14.21
N TRP A 380 5.88 21.18 13.59
CA TRP A 380 4.61 21.79 13.15
C TRP A 380 3.61 22.03 14.29
N ALA A 381 4.11 22.15 15.50
CA ALA A 381 3.27 22.46 16.66
C ALA A 381 2.83 23.94 16.61
N ARG A 382 1.51 24.14 16.51
CA ARG A 382 0.88 25.45 16.66
C ARG A 382 -0.30 25.34 17.61
N THR A 383 -0.53 26.39 18.37
CA THR A 383 -1.73 26.45 19.23
C THR A 383 -3.01 26.21 18.43
N ILE A 384 -3.97 25.53 19.03
CA ILE A 384 -5.32 25.33 18.50
C ILE A 384 -6.22 26.28 19.26
N ASP A 385 -6.30 27.54 18.82
CA ASP A 385 -6.89 28.65 19.57
C ASP A 385 -7.73 29.60 18.70
N THR A 386 -7.80 29.35 17.39
CA THR A 386 -8.49 30.24 16.45
C THR A 386 -9.72 29.56 15.86
N PRO A 387 -10.95 29.93 16.30
CA PRO A 387 -12.17 29.36 15.75
C PRO A 387 -12.39 29.75 14.28
N PRO A 388 -13.19 28.99 13.52
CA PRO A 388 -13.82 27.73 13.91
C PRO A 388 -12.82 26.59 14.04
N TYR A 389 -13.16 25.64 14.91
CA TYR A 389 -12.45 24.38 15.12
C TYR A 389 -13.05 23.29 14.25
N PHE A 390 -12.19 22.33 13.85
CA PHE A 390 -12.59 21.25 12.95
C PHE A 390 -12.06 19.91 13.44
N ALA A 391 -12.84 18.86 13.20
CA ALA A 391 -12.42 17.50 13.50
C ALA A 391 -12.79 16.54 12.38
N TYR A 392 -11.94 15.51 12.24
CA TYR A 392 -12.18 14.37 11.38
C TYR A 392 -12.10 13.08 12.21
N PRO A 393 -13.17 12.27 12.27
CA PRO A 393 -13.11 10.96 12.91
C PRO A 393 -12.25 10.01 12.07
N LEU A 394 -11.39 9.24 12.73
CA LEU A 394 -10.39 8.37 12.09
C LEU A 394 -10.61 6.91 12.48
N ARG A 395 -10.52 6.01 11.51
CA ARG A 395 -10.43 4.57 11.72
C ARG A 395 -9.23 3.99 10.99
N PRO A 396 -8.76 2.78 11.40
CA PRO A 396 -7.72 2.06 10.65
C PRO A 396 -8.21 1.76 9.24
N GLY A 397 -7.46 2.22 8.24
CA GLY A 397 -7.71 1.93 6.83
C GLY A 397 -6.60 1.08 6.25
N ILE A 398 -6.78 -0.24 6.19
CA ILE A 398 -5.77 -1.17 5.67
C ILE A 398 -5.76 -1.13 4.15
N THR A 399 -4.56 -1.11 3.56
CA THR A 399 -4.36 -1.10 2.11
C THR A 399 -3.43 -2.21 1.64
N PHE A 400 -2.55 -2.72 2.55
CA PHE A 400 -1.43 -3.56 2.14
C PHE A 400 -0.94 -4.35 3.37
N THR A 401 -0.75 -5.65 3.23
CA THR A 401 -0.26 -6.54 4.28
C THR A 401 1.18 -6.97 4.01
N TYR A 402 1.96 -7.30 5.07
CA TYR A 402 3.37 -7.66 4.90
C TYR A 402 3.63 -9.15 5.03
N LEU A 403 2.73 -9.91 5.65
CA LEU A 403 2.82 -11.37 5.58
C LEU A 403 2.72 -11.82 4.13
N GLY A 404 3.73 -12.55 3.67
CA GLY A 404 3.86 -13.02 2.31
C GLY A 404 4.78 -14.23 2.22
N VAL A 405 5.30 -14.50 1.02
CA VAL A 405 6.26 -15.56 0.76
C VAL A 405 7.68 -15.01 0.60
N THR A 406 8.67 -15.78 1.04
CA THR A 406 10.08 -15.47 0.85
C THR A 406 10.46 -15.69 -0.62
N VAL A 407 11.23 -14.76 -1.19
CA VAL A 407 11.76 -14.87 -2.55
C VAL A 407 13.27 -14.58 -2.59
N ASN A 408 13.92 -15.04 -3.65
CA ASN A 408 15.29 -14.66 -3.97
C ASN A 408 15.36 -13.51 -5.00
N ALA A 409 16.56 -13.09 -5.38
CA ALA A 409 16.78 -12.02 -6.37
C ALA A 409 16.21 -12.31 -7.78
N LYS A 410 15.86 -13.56 -8.07
CA LYS A 410 15.18 -13.98 -9.31
C LYS A 410 13.66 -14.02 -9.15
N ALA A 411 13.12 -13.51 -8.04
CA ALA A 411 11.71 -13.60 -7.67
C ALA A 411 11.17 -15.04 -7.51
N GLN A 412 12.04 -16.07 -7.43
CA GLN A 412 11.63 -17.44 -7.17
C GLN A 412 11.19 -17.58 -5.71
N VAL A 413 10.07 -18.24 -5.49
CA VAL A 413 9.57 -18.58 -4.16
C VAL A 413 10.54 -19.54 -3.47
N ILE A 414 10.88 -19.27 -2.22
CA ILE A 414 11.70 -20.17 -1.39
C ILE A 414 10.76 -21.09 -0.63
N MET A 415 11.05 -22.39 -0.68
CA MET A 415 10.31 -23.42 0.04
C MET A 415 10.82 -23.57 1.48
N ASN A 416 10.07 -24.26 2.34
CA ASN A 416 10.43 -24.47 3.75
C ASN A 416 11.74 -25.25 3.95
N ASP A 417 12.18 -26.02 2.95
CA ASP A 417 13.47 -26.69 2.95
C ASP A 417 14.66 -25.75 2.59
N GLY A 418 14.36 -24.47 2.35
CA GLY A 418 15.33 -23.44 1.98
C GLY A 418 15.68 -23.39 0.49
N LYS A 419 15.14 -24.28 -0.35
CA LYS A 419 15.43 -24.30 -1.78
C LYS A 419 14.48 -23.39 -2.55
N PRO A 420 14.94 -22.76 -3.64
CA PRO A 420 14.06 -22.05 -4.55
C PRO A 420 13.18 -23.02 -5.35
N ALA A 421 11.89 -22.73 -5.42
CA ALA A 421 10.98 -23.43 -6.31
C ALA A 421 11.41 -23.23 -7.77
N PRO A 422 11.51 -24.29 -8.59
CA PRO A 422 12.09 -24.17 -9.92
C PRO A 422 11.25 -23.28 -10.86
N ASN A 423 9.94 -23.29 -10.72
CA ASN A 423 9.03 -22.66 -11.67
C ASN A 423 7.87 -21.86 -10.99
N ILE A 424 8.05 -21.49 -9.73
CA ILE A 424 7.10 -20.64 -8.98
C ILE A 424 7.79 -19.32 -8.66
N PHE A 425 7.19 -18.21 -9.11
CA PHE A 425 7.70 -16.86 -8.89
C PHE A 425 6.65 -16.05 -8.15
N ALA A 426 7.07 -15.03 -7.38
CA ALA A 426 6.14 -14.14 -6.70
C ALA A 426 6.55 -12.67 -6.85
N ALA A 427 5.56 -11.78 -6.99
CA ALA A 427 5.79 -10.36 -7.19
C ALA A 427 4.72 -9.49 -6.55
N GLY A 428 5.13 -8.31 -6.11
CA GLY A 428 4.23 -7.31 -5.51
C GLY A 428 3.97 -7.57 -4.03
N GLU A 429 2.76 -7.30 -3.59
CA GLU A 429 2.38 -7.36 -2.18
C GLU A 429 2.64 -8.74 -1.55
N ILE A 430 2.33 -9.81 -2.27
CA ILE A 430 2.48 -11.20 -1.79
C ILE A 430 3.92 -11.56 -1.37
N MET A 431 4.92 -10.76 -1.77
CA MET A 431 6.33 -10.95 -1.37
C MET A 431 6.92 -9.71 -0.68
N ALA A 432 6.12 -8.68 -0.43
CA ALA A 432 6.63 -7.39 0.04
C ALA A 432 7.28 -7.45 1.42
N GLY A 433 6.94 -8.43 2.25
CA GLY A 433 7.58 -8.66 3.55
C GLY A 433 9.11 -8.88 3.49
N ASN A 434 9.65 -9.25 2.33
CA ASN A 434 11.10 -9.31 2.12
C ASN A 434 11.76 -7.92 2.16
N VAL A 435 11.03 -6.87 1.76
CA VAL A 435 11.51 -5.48 1.69
C VAL A 435 10.91 -4.63 2.81
N LEU A 436 9.67 -4.91 3.19
CA LEU A 436 8.90 -4.16 4.17
C LEU A 436 8.54 -5.05 5.36
N GLY A 437 9.44 -5.20 6.31
CA GLY A 437 9.13 -5.88 7.57
C GLY A 437 8.30 -5.01 8.52
N LYS A 438 8.42 -3.67 8.38
CA LYS A 438 7.74 -2.67 9.20
C LYS A 438 7.74 -1.32 8.48
N GLY A 439 6.78 -0.45 8.80
CA GLY A 439 6.72 0.90 8.23
C GLY A 439 6.47 0.92 6.72
N TYR A 440 6.47 2.11 6.11
CA TYR A 440 6.20 2.27 4.68
C TYR A 440 6.72 3.63 4.18
N LEU A 441 7.24 3.66 2.98
CA LEU A 441 7.52 4.89 2.24
C LEU A 441 6.47 5.08 1.15
N ALA A 442 5.93 6.30 1.01
CA ALA A 442 4.96 6.58 -0.05
C ALA A 442 5.51 6.12 -1.42
N GLY A 443 4.70 5.34 -2.15
CA GLY A 443 5.03 4.85 -3.48
C GLY A 443 5.88 3.57 -3.56
N ILE A 444 6.48 3.10 -2.45
CA ILE A 444 7.39 1.93 -2.47
C ILE A 444 6.67 0.63 -2.88
N GLY A 445 5.39 0.45 -2.54
CA GLY A 445 4.63 -0.72 -2.97
C GLY A 445 4.55 -0.83 -4.50
N MET A 446 4.45 0.31 -5.20
CA MET A 446 4.52 0.35 -6.66
C MET A 446 5.94 0.05 -7.18
N SER A 447 6.97 0.52 -6.49
CA SER A 447 8.37 0.22 -6.81
C SER A 447 8.63 -1.29 -6.70
N ILE A 448 8.24 -1.93 -5.59
CA ILE A 448 8.35 -3.38 -5.39
C ILE A 448 7.57 -4.13 -6.49
N GLY A 449 6.30 -3.75 -6.69
CA GLY A 449 5.43 -4.43 -7.66
C GLY A 449 5.94 -4.34 -9.10
N THR A 450 6.43 -3.17 -9.53
CA THR A 450 6.96 -3.00 -10.88
C THR A 450 8.30 -3.71 -11.06
N THR A 451 9.21 -3.61 -10.09
CA THR A 451 10.52 -4.27 -10.13
C THR A 451 10.38 -5.78 -10.17
N PHE A 452 9.74 -6.36 -9.14
CA PHE A 452 9.62 -7.81 -9.06
C PHE A 452 8.63 -8.38 -10.05
N GLY A 453 7.61 -7.63 -10.49
CA GLY A 453 6.74 -8.04 -11.58
C GLY A 453 7.52 -8.27 -12.87
N ARG A 454 8.38 -7.32 -13.24
CA ARG A 454 9.25 -7.45 -14.42
C ARG A 454 10.23 -8.62 -14.28
N ILE A 455 10.91 -8.74 -13.13
CA ILE A 455 11.86 -9.83 -12.86
C ILE A 455 11.14 -11.19 -12.92
N ALA A 456 10.01 -11.34 -12.25
CA ALA A 456 9.25 -12.59 -12.24
C ALA A 456 8.77 -12.97 -13.64
N GLY A 457 8.27 -12.02 -14.42
CA GLY A 457 7.86 -12.23 -15.82
C GLY A 457 9.01 -12.69 -16.71
N GLU A 458 10.17 -12.04 -16.60
CA GLU A 458 11.38 -12.40 -17.32
C GLU A 458 11.89 -13.81 -16.95
N GLN A 459 12.01 -14.09 -15.65
CA GLN A 459 12.52 -15.37 -15.18
C GLN A 459 11.56 -16.53 -15.51
N ALA A 460 10.24 -16.31 -15.34
CA ALA A 460 9.23 -17.27 -15.74
C ALA A 460 9.29 -17.57 -17.25
N ALA A 461 9.39 -16.53 -18.08
CA ALA A 461 9.50 -16.67 -19.53
C ALA A 461 10.77 -17.41 -19.95
N ARG A 462 11.91 -17.14 -19.33
CA ARG A 462 13.19 -17.84 -19.58
C ARG A 462 13.10 -19.30 -19.17
N HIS A 463 12.54 -19.60 -17.99
CA HIS A 463 12.37 -20.99 -17.54
C HIS A 463 11.45 -21.78 -18.48
N ALA A 464 10.38 -21.20 -18.96
CA ALA A 464 9.43 -21.85 -19.86
C ALA A 464 10.02 -22.16 -21.27
N ALA A 465 11.20 -21.63 -21.59
CA ALA A 465 11.91 -21.90 -22.84
C ALA A 465 12.56 -23.30 -22.89
N HIS A 466 12.79 -23.84 -21.69
CA HIS A 466 13.42 -25.15 -21.46
C HIS A 466 12.40 -26.17 -20.98
#